data_9c3f1446bfaddcba3b8c3c56c520c9f4
#
_entry.id   9c3f1446bfaddcba3b8c3c56c520c9f4
#
_cell.length_a   1.000
_cell.length_b   1.000
_cell.length_c   1.000
_cell.angle_alpha   90.00
_cell.angle_beta   90.00
_cell.angle_gamma   90.00
#
_symmetry.space_group_name_H-M   'P 1'
#
loop_
_entity.id
_entity.type
_entity.pdbx_description
1 polymer ?
#
loop_
_entity_poly.entity_id
_entity_poly.type
_entity_poly.pdbx_seq_one_letter_code
_entity_poly.pdbx_strand_id
1 'polypeptide(L)'
;MRKKKILFVSEASWKSTGYSVYTKEVLSRLCQLDHLEVAELACYVGPEDPSVYNRAWKVYPNRPADGSPDLQNYKDRPTAIFGEQTFNSVCLDFMPDIVMDIRDWWMIEYQQRSPFRDMFHWALMPTVDAAPQNPQWINTFQSADSVFAYSEFGRDTMVKQSDSLNFVDIASPAASQDFRPAENKDAHKESMGISSNSTIIGTVMRNQRRKLYPDLFKSFRRILDITRDPNLFLYCHTHYPDIGWEIPNLLNEHGLNNRVLFTYKCKKCGHISVDFFQDSISHCAGCGNFDRQLVGIDNSIEEQDLNKVYNCFDIYAQYANSEGFGMPQLEAAYAGLPVIGTNYSAMESVLKSIGGYAIDPIELSMEAETGCYRAIPDNQKFIDTVISMLAEKDKLREIGLETSRKARENYSWDKTTNVWLKRIESIELRDLSETWLSPPDMFQPATEFPAECNDILDRVNFIFKNVLNKPEWTGNYLWSKVMKDCTYGFRLQSSSADFYYNESHVQDMNRYESFNVDAALQEMIKFRGQMNDWEQTRINVLGGRA
;
A
#
# COMPACT_ATOMS: atom_id res chain seq x y z
N MET A 1 18.44 30.23 7.32
CA MET A 1 17.28 29.79 6.52
C MET A 1 16.37 28.93 7.42
N ARG A 2 15.04 29.05 7.30
CA ARG A 2 14.15 28.14 8.02
C ARG A 2 14.30 26.72 7.47
N LYS A 3 14.04 25.73 8.32
CA LYS A 3 14.02 24.35 7.89
C LYS A 3 12.83 24.09 6.95
N LYS A 4 13.02 23.22 5.97
CA LYS A 4 11.93 22.75 5.11
C LYS A 4 11.12 21.70 5.87
N LYS A 5 9.81 21.90 6.00
CA LYS A 5 8.91 21.06 6.78
C LYS A 5 8.23 20.02 5.91
N ILE A 6 8.41 18.77 6.28
CA ILE A 6 7.88 17.62 5.55
C ILE A 6 6.93 16.85 6.47
N LEU A 7 5.67 16.71 6.05
CA LEU A 7 4.69 15.84 6.69
C LEU A 7 4.55 14.55 5.87
N PHE A 8 4.92 13.43 6.46
CA PHE A 8 4.70 12.12 5.85
C PHE A 8 3.41 11.53 6.40
N VAL A 9 2.46 11.22 5.52
CA VAL A 9 1.16 10.63 5.89
C VAL A 9 1.19 9.16 5.50
N SER A 10 1.08 8.26 6.47
CA SER A 10 1.16 6.82 6.21
C SER A 10 0.61 6.00 7.38
N GLU A 11 0.68 4.68 7.26
CA GLU A 11 0.55 3.79 8.42
C GLU A 11 1.71 4.03 9.38
N ALA A 12 1.45 3.93 10.68
CA ALA A 12 2.47 4.22 11.70
C ALA A 12 3.77 3.45 11.45
N SER A 13 4.88 4.14 11.43
CA SER A 13 6.20 3.66 11.01
C SER A 13 6.76 2.47 11.82
N TRP A 14 6.07 2.04 12.86
CA TRP A 14 6.39 0.86 13.70
C TRP A 14 5.42 -0.31 13.55
N LYS A 15 4.51 -0.24 12.59
CA LYS A 15 3.66 -1.39 12.25
C LYS A 15 4.39 -2.34 11.31
N SER A 16 3.95 -3.60 11.28
CA SER A 16 4.57 -4.65 10.45
C SER A 16 3.95 -4.71 9.05
N THR A 17 3.90 -3.57 8.35
CA THR A 17 3.34 -3.46 6.99
C THR A 17 4.36 -2.85 6.03
N GLY A 18 4.18 -3.07 4.73
CA GLY A 18 5.08 -2.52 3.71
C GLY A 18 5.14 -0.99 3.74
N TYR A 19 4.02 -0.31 3.93
CA TYR A 19 3.98 1.15 4.05
C TYR A 19 4.70 1.65 5.29
N SER A 20 4.52 0.96 6.42
CA SER A 20 5.20 1.29 7.68
C SER A 20 6.71 1.16 7.58
N VAL A 21 7.19 0.06 6.98
CA VAL A 21 8.63 -0.15 6.74
C VAL A 21 9.20 0.95 5.85
N TYR A 22 8.52 1.27 4.75
CA TYR A 22 8.93 2.33 3.85
C TYR A 22 9.02 3.69 4.57
N THR A 23 7.98 4.04 5.32
CA THR A 23 7.91 5.28 6.10
C THR A 23 9.04 5.36 7.12
N LYS A 24 9.26 4.30 7.90
CA LYS A 24 10.36 4.19 8.88
C LYS A 24 11.71 4.45 8.22
N GLU A 25 11.98 3.77 7.13
CA GLU A 25 13.28 3.81 6.47
C GLU A 25 13.58 5.17 5.83
N VAL A 26 12.58 5.81 5.22
CA VAL A 26 12.74 7.14 4.62
C VAL A 26 12.84 8.22 5.71
N LEU A 27 11.93 8.25 6.69
CA LEU A 27 11.94 9.26 7.74
C LEU A 27 13.19 9.19 8.63
N SER A 28 13.66 7.98 8.97
CA SER A 28 14.88 7.82 9.78
C SER A 28 16.13 8.40 9.12
N ARG A 29 16.15 8.51 7.78
CA ARG A 29 17.24 9.15 7.02
C ARG A 29 17.02 10.65 6.86
N LEU A 30 15.80 11.06 6.51
CA LEU A 30 15.48 12.48 6.32
C LEU A 30 15.62 13.29 7.62
N CYS A 31 15.26 12.73 8.79
CA CYS A 31 15.34 13.43 10.07
C CYS A 31 16.78 13.70 10.53
N GLN A 32 17.78 13.06 9.92
CA GLN A 32 19.20 13.33 10.20
C GLN A 32 19.75 14.58 9.49
N LEU A 33 18.96 15.16 8.58
CA LEU A 33 19.39 16.31 7.80
C LEU A 33 18.98 17.61 8.49
N ASP A 34 19.96 18.41 8.93
CA ASP A 34 19.75 19.61 9.74
C ASP A 34 18.84 20.68 9.09
N HIS A 35 18.76 20.70 7.77
CA HIS A 35 17.94 21.64 7.01
C HIS A 35 16.48 21.20 6.82
N LEU A 36 16.14 19.99 7.28
CA LEU A 36 14.78 19.45 7.24
C LEU A 36 14.17 19.39 8.64
N GLU A 37 12.87 19.54 8.71
CA GLU A 37 12.04 19.23 9.86
C GLU A 37 10.96 18.25 9.40
N VAL A 38 10.98 17.03 9.93
CA VAL A 38 10.07 15.98 9.48
C VAL A 38 9.06 15.62 10.56
N ALA A 39 7.84 15.34 10.13
CA ALA A 39 6.77 14.84 10.98
C ALA A 39 6.03 13.70 10.28
N GLU A 40 5.35 12.87 11.06
CA GLU A 40 4.54 11.75 10.63
C GLU A 40 3.10 11.92 11.10
N LEU A 41 2.13 11.82 10.18
CA LEU A 41 0.74 11.52 10.53
C LEU A 41 0.58 10.01 10.50
N ALA A 42 0.60 9.41 11.69
CA ALA A 42 0.65 7.96 11.90
C ALA A 42 -0.76 7.36 11.97
N CYS A 43 -1.19 6.67 10.90
CA CYS A 43 -2.49 6.03 10.86
C CYS A 43 -2.55 4.77 11.74
N TYR A 44 -3.75 4.42 12.19
CA TYR A 44 -4.13 3.26 13.02
C TYR A 44 -3.65 3.28 14.47
N VAL A 45 -3.02 4.33 14.93
CA VAL A 45 -2.49 4.42 16.30
C VAL A 45 -3.08 5.61 17.05
N GLY A 46 -3.31 5.44 18.33
CA GLY A 46 -3.76 6.47 19.26
C GLY A 46 -2.63 7.03 20.10
N PRO A 47 -2.90 8.11 20.86
CA PRO A 47 -1.92 8.75 21.74
C PRO A 47 -1.47 7.85 22.90
N GLU A 48 -2.16 6.74 23.16
CA GLU A 48 -1.78 5.76 24.21
C GLU A 48 -0.60 4.87 23.77
N ASP A 49 -0.30 4.79 22.47
CA ASP A 49 0.83 3.99 21.99
C ASP A 49 2.16 4.67 22.36
N PRO A 50 3.01 4.03 23.19
CA PRO A 50 4.27 4.64 23.63
C PRO A 50 5.22 4.98 22.47
N SER A 51 5.09 4.29 21.33
CA SER A 51 5.94 4.51 20.15
C SER A 51 5.74 5.90 19.54
N VAL A 52 4.58 6.54 19.78
CA VAL A 52 4.29 7.94 19.37
C VAL A 52 5.34 8.90 19.92
N TYR A 53 5.86 8.65 21.13
CA TYR A 53 6.77 9.54 21.86
C TYR A 53 8.25 9.14 21.74
N ASN A 54 8.54 8.01 21.13
CA ASN A 54 9.89 7.43 21.06
C ASN A 54 10.49 7.45 19.64
N ARG A 55 10.12 8.47 18.83
CA ARG A 55 10.68 8.66 17.48
C ARG A 55 11.62 9.86 17.43
N ALA A 56 12.56 9.84 16.49
CA ALA A 56 13.47 10.96 16.24
C ALA A 56 12.79 12.16 15.54
N TRP A 57 11.52 11.99 15.13
CA TRP A 57 10.68 13.01 14.48
C TRP A 57 9.36 13.17 15.23
N LYS A 58 8.65 14.27 14.96
CA LYS A 58 7.33 14.51 15.53
C LYS A 58 6.31 13.55 14.95
N VAL A 59 5.50 12.93 15.82
CA VAL A 59 4.42 12.01 15.42
C VAL A 59 3.08 12.59 15.83
N TYR A 60 2.13 12.56 14.92
CA TYR A 60 0.72 12.86 15.12
C TYR A 60 -0.08 11.56 15.02
N PRO A 61 -0.60 11.02 16.12
CA PRO A 61 -1.45 9.83 16.08
C PRO A 61 -2.80 10.16 15.43
N ASN A 62 -3.24 9.33 14.48
CA ASN A 62 -4.51 9.58 13.79
C ASN A 62 -5.74 9.07 14.57
N ARG A 63 -5.62 7.95 15.30
CA ARG A 63 -6.74 7.43 16.09
C ARG A 63 -6.96 8.31 17.32
N PRO A 64 -8.22 8.74 17.58
CA PRO A 64 -8.52 9.45 18.83
C PRO A 64 -8.20 8.61 20.07
N ALA A 65 -7.95 9.29 21.20
CA ALA A 65 -7.71 8.66 22.48
C ALA A 65 -8.86 7.73 22.89
N ASP A 66 -8.54 6.69 23.65
CA ASP A 66 -9.56 5.80 24.23
C ASP A 66 -10.52 6.62 25.13
N GLY A 67 -11.83 6.44 24.90
CA GLY A 67 -12.88 7.21 25.57
C GLY A 67 -13.16 8.61 24.99
N SER A 68 -12.45 9.04 23.96
CA SER A 68 -12.79 10.28 23.24
C SER A 68 -14.14 10.17 22.54
N PRO A 69 -14.96 11.24 22.54
CA PRO A 69 -16.19 11.30 21.75
C PRO A 69 -15.95 11.08 20.25
N ASP A 70 -14.78 11.45 19.74
CA ASP A 70 -14.42 11.32 18.33
C ASP A 70 -14.10 9.88 17.90
N LEU A 71 -13.89 8.97 18.87
CA LEU A 71 -13.54 7.58 18.58
C LEU A 71 -14.65 6.84 17.81
N GLN A 72 -15.92 7.17 18.08
CA GLN A 72 -17.04 6.58 17.35
C GLN A 72 -17.05 7.06 15.89
N ASN A 73 -16.90 8.37 15.66
CA ASN A 73 -16.80 8.93 14.32
C ASN A 73 -15.62 8.36 13.53
N TYR A 74 -14.48 8.15 14.19
CA TYR A 74 -13.31 7.48 13.59
C TYR A 74 -13.63 6.04 13.14
N LYS A 75 -14.42 5.29 13.91
CA LYS A 75 -14.81 3.91 13.57
C LYS A 75 -15.86 3.85 12.47
N ASP A 76 -16.76 4.81 12.42
CA ASP A 76 -17.92 4.81 11.50
C ASP A 76 -17.56 5.34 10.10
N ARG A 77 -16.46 6.07 9.96
CA ARG A 77 -16.00 6.62 8.68
C ARG A 77 -14.81 5.83 8.13
N PRO A 78 -14.97 5.09 7.03
CA PRO A 78 -13.88 4.30 6.47
C PRO A 78 -12.60 5.08 6.16
N THR A 79 -12.73 6.36 5.74
CA THR A 79 -11.60 7.22 5.39
C THR A 79 -10.91 7.86 6.61
N ALA A 80 -11.60 7.93 7.75
CA ALA A 80 -11.03 8.48 8.99
C ALA A 80 -9.80 7.69 9.47
N ILE A 81 -9.82 6.36 9.30
CA ILE A 81 -8.68 5.51 9.67
C ILE A 81 -7.42 5.79 8.84
N PHE A 82 -7.57 6.40 7.67
CA PHE A 82 -6.46 6.77 6.77
C PHE A 82 -5.92 8.18 7.00
N GLY A 83 -6.48 8.94 7.94
CA GLY A 83 -6.01 10.28 8.31
C GLY A 83 -6.93 11.43 7.96
N GLU A 84 -8.03 11.23 7.22
CA GLU A 84 -8.93 12.31 6.76
C GLU A 84 -9.42 13.21 7.91
N GLN A 85 -9.76 12.61 9.07
CA GLN A 85 -10.31 13.36 10.19
C GLN A 85 -9.29 14.29 10.87
N THR A 86 -8.01 13.92 10.85
CA THR A 86 -6.94 14.62 11.59
C THR A 86 -6.02 15.45 10.69
N PHE A 87 -6.02 15.19 9.39
CA PHE A 87 -5.08 15.79 8.44
C PHE A 87 -5.05 17.31 8.49
N ASN A 88 -6.22 17.96 8.43
CA ASN A 88 -6.30 19.42 8.41
C ASN A 88 -5.79 20.06 9.70
N SER A 89 -6.10 19.47 10.86
CA SER A 89 -5.59 19.96 12.16
C SER A 89 -4.07 19.77 12.28
N VAL A 90 -3.54 18.67 11.77
CA VAL A 90 -2.09 18.43 11.72
C VAL A 90 -1.42 19.43 10.79
N CYS A 91 -2.01 19.73 9.65
CA CYS A 91 -1.51 20.75 8.73
C CYS A 91 -1.45 22.13 9.39
N LEU A 92 -2.46 22.50 10.17
CA LEU A 92 -2.48 23.79 10.91
C LEU A 92 -1.42 23.85 12.02
N ASP A 93 -1.16 22.74 12.71
CA ASP A 93 -0.14 22.71 13.76
C ASP A 93 1.28 22.67 13.19
N PHE A 94 1.51 21.83 12.19
CA PHE A 94 2.84 21.62 11.62
C PHE A 94 3.20 22.60 10.52
N MET A 95 2.23 23.09 9.73
CA MET A 95 2.43 23.96 8.55
C MET A 95 3.47 23.39 7.58
N PRO A 96 3.19 22.24 6.94
CA PRO A 96 4.14 21.58 6.07
C PRO A 96 4.41 22.39 4.79
N ASP A 97 5.66 22.39 4.33
CA ASP A 97 6.02 22.82 2.98
C ASP A 97 5.72 21.72 1.96
N ILE A 98 5.88 20.46 2.40
CA ILE A 98 5.70 19.27 1.57
C ILE A 98 4.86 18.26 2.35
N VAL A 99 3.85 17.69 1.70
CA VAL A 99 3.11 16.52 2.17
C VAL A 99 3.46 15.35 1.28
N MET A 100 3.91 14.24 1.89
CA MET A 100 4.26 12.99 1.21
C MET A 100 3.29 11.89 1.60
N ASP A 101 2.82 11.09 0.63
CA ASP A 101 2.03 9.90 0.86
C ASP A 101 2.36 8.83 -0.18
N ILE A 102 2.38 7.54 0.27
CA ILE A 102 2.85 6.42 -0.55
C ILE A 102 1.84 5.28 -0.66
N ARG A 103 0.61 5.52 -0.25
CA ARG A 103 -0.41 4.49 -0.06
C ARG A 103 -1.31 4.29 -1.28
N ASP A 104 -2.31 3.42 -1.13
CA ASP A 104 -3.34 3.19 -2.14
C ASP A 104 -4.22 4.45 -2.35
N TRP A 105 -4.74 4.61 -3.56
CA TRP A 105 -5.54 5.76 -3.95
C TRP A 105 -6.66 6.12 -2.95
N TRP A 106 -7.42 5.16 -2.47
CA TRP A 106 -8.53 5.40 -1.53
C TRP A 106 -8.08 5.85 -0.14
N MET A 107 -6.80 5.72 0.18
CA MET A 107 -6.20 6.18 1.44
C MET A 107 -5.70 7.62 1.35
N ILE A 108 -5.47 8.15 0.13
CA ILE A 108 -4.81 9.43 -0.10
C ILE A 108 -5.71 10.48 -0.72
N GLU A 109 -6.79 10.09 -1.40
CA GLU A 109 -7.64 10.95 -2.23
C GLU A 109 -8.20 12.15 -1.45
N TYR A 110 -8.53 11.99 -0.16
CA TYR A 110 -9.06 13.08 0.67
C TYR A 110 -8.11 14.29 0.77
N GLN A 111 -6.81 14.10 0.62
CA GLN A 111 -5.82 15.18 0.68
C GLN A 111 -6.00 16.18 -0.46
N GLN A 112 -6.45 15.72 -1.63
CA GLN A 112 -6.78 16.57 -2.77
C GLN A 112 -7.89 17.58 -2.44
N ARG A 113 -8.82 17.18 -1.56
CA ARG A 113 -9.98 17.98 -1.16
C ARG A 113 -9.73 18.83 0.08
N SER A 114 -8.51 18.80 0.64
CA SER A 114 -8.18 19.64 1.78
C SER A 114 -8.32 21.13 1.43
N PRO A 115 -8.92 21.96 2.31
CA PRO A 115 -8.94 23.41 2.13
C PRO A 115 -7.52 24.02 2.08
N PHE A 116 -6.52 23.28 2.58
CA PHE A 116 -5.12 23.70 2.62
C PHE A 116 -4.28 23.11 1.48
N ARG A 117 -4.92 22.50 0.46
CA ARG A 117 -4.19 21.83 -0.64
C ARG A 117 -3.17 22.74 -1.32
N ASP A 118 -3.49 24.01 -1.47
CA ASP A 118 -2.62 25.00 -2.13
C ASP A 118 -1.50 25.54 -1.22
N MET A 119 -1.47 25.18 0.08
CA MET A 119 -0.47 25.64 1.03
C MET A 119 0.82 24.81 1.01
N PHE A 120 0.80 23.61 0.46
CA PHE A 120 1.93 22.67 0.47
C PHE A 120 2.15 22.05 -0.91
N HIS A 121 3.38 21.60 -1.15
CA HIS A 121 3.71 20.75 -2.29
C HIS A 121 3.29 19.32 -1.99
N TRP A 122 2.41 18.75 -2.81
CA TRP A 122 1.88 17.40 -2.62
C TRP A 122 2.65 16.39 -3.45
N ALA A 123 3.37 15.49 -2.80
CA ALA A 123 4.22 14.47 -3.41
C ALA A 123 3.62 13.08 -3.15
N LEU A 124 3.19 12.41 -4.20
CA LEU A 124 2.54 11.10 -4.13
C LEU A 124 3.39 9.99 -4.72
N MET A 125 3.29 8.82 -4.11
CA MET A 125 3.70 7.56 -4.72
C MET A 125 2.57 6.54 -4.56
N PRO A 126 1.56 6.57 -5.44
CA PRO A 126 0.43 5.66 -5.35
C PRO A 126 0.84 4.22 -5.64
N THR A 127 0.17 3.27 -4.99
CA THR A 127 0.35 1.85 -5.30
C THR A 127 -0.29 1.53 -6.64
N VAL A 128 0.54 1.18 -7.62
CA VAL A 128 0.11 0.77 -8.95
C VAL A 128 0.42 -0.71 -9.11
N ASP A 129 -0.57 -1.55 -8.86
CA ASP A 129 -0.44 -3.01 -8.86
C ASP A 129 -1.06 -3.68 -10.08
N ALA A 130 -1.71 -2.93 -10.96
CA ALA A 130 -2.39 -3.42 -12.16
C ALA A 130 -2.50 -2.35 -13.26
N ALA A 131 -2.81 -2.75 -14.47
CA ALA A 131 -3.04 -1.87 -15.62
C ALA A 131 -4.34 -2.28 -16.35
N PRO A 132 -5.08 -1.30 -16.95
CA PRO A 132 -4.91 0.12 -16.74
C PRO A 132 -5.29 0.53 -15.32
N GLN A 133 -4.84 1.68 -14.84
CA GLN A 133 -5.36 2.27 -13.61
C GLN A 133 -6.73 2.87 -13.88
N ASN A 134 -7.61 2.85 -12.88
CA ASN A 134 -8.90 3.50 -12.97
C ASN A 134 -8.71 4.99 -13.30
N PRO A 135 -9.45 5.56 -14.28
CA PRO A 135 -9.35 6.97 -14.65
C PRO A 135 -9.47 7.94 -13.49
N GLN A 136 -10.27 7.61 -12.50
CA GLN A 136 -10.43 8.39 -11.27
C GLN A 136 -9.12 8.55 -10.51
N TRP A 137 -8.34 7.46 -10.43
CA TRP A 137 -7.06 7.45 -9.73
C TRP A 137 -6.04 8.31 -10.49
N ILE A 138 -6.01 8.19 -11.81
CA ILE A 138 -5.16 9.02 -12.67
C ILE A 138 -5.45 10.50 -12.48
N ASN A 139 -6.72 10.91 -12.39
CA ASN A 139 -7.10 12.31 -12.15
C ASN A 139 -6.59 12.84 -10.80
N THR A 140 -6.63 12.01 -9.77
CA THR A 140 -6.02 12.37 -8.47
C THR A 140 -4.51 12.53 -8.60
N PHE A 141 -3.84 11.61 -9.32
CA PHE A 141 -2.39 11.69 -9.51
C PHE A 141 -1.98 12.91 -10.34
N GLN A 142 -2.77 13.31 -11.33
CA GLN A 142 -2.54 14.54 -12.12
C GLN A 142 -2.60 15.82 -11.28
N SER A 143 -3.35 15.83 -10.18
CA SER A 143 -3.46 16.98 -9.29
C SER A 143 -2.33 17.08 -8.27
N ALA A 144 -1.45 16.07 -8.20
CA ALA A 144 -0.26 16.12 -7.37
C ALA A 144 0.86 16.95 -8.01
N ASP A 145 1.66 17.63 -7.18
CA ASP A 145 2.80 18.43 -7.64
C ASP A 145 4.02 17.57 -7.98
N SER A 146 4.06 16.35 -7.48
CA SER A 146 5.06 15.33 -7.81
C SER A 146 4.47 13.94 -7.67
N VAL A 147 4.68 13.10 -8.68
CA VAL A 147 4.24 11.70 -8.67
C VAL A 147 5.45 10.79 -8.82
N PHE A 148 5.55 9.79 -7.96
CA PHE A 148 6.58 8.77 -7.99
C PHE A 148 5.95 7.39 -8.26
N ALA A 149 6.77 6.42 -8.59
CA ALA A 149 6.34 5.04 -8.73
C ALA A 149 7.21 4.10 -7.87
N TYR A 150 6.63 2.97 -7.46
CA TYR A 150 7.37 1.89 -6.79
C TYR A 150 8.26 1.10 -7.76
N SER A 151 7.88 1.05 -9.05
CA SER A 151 8.51 0.19 -10.05
C SER A 151 8.40 0.78 -11.46
N GLU A 152 9.17 0.20 -12.40
CA GLU A 152 9.05 0.52 -13.83
C GLU A 152 7.63 0.27 -14.34
N PHE A 153 7.01 -0.87 -13.96
CA PHE A 153 5.62 -1.17 -14.31
C PHE A 153 4.67 -0.06 -13.87
N GLY A 154 4.78 0.39 -12.62
CA GLY A 154 3.93 1.46 -12.08
C GLY A 154 4.10 2.78 -12.82
N ARG A 155 5.35 3.17 -13.11
CA ARG A 155 5.68 4.34 -13.94
C ARG A 155 5.04 4.24 -15.32
N ASP A 156 5.32 3.15 -16.02
CA ASP A 156 4.91 2.99 -17.43
C ASP A 156 3.39 2.93 -17.56
N THR A 157 2.71 2.32 -16.59
CA THR A 157 1.24 2.30 -16.52
C THR A 157 0.67 3.70 -16.38
N MET A 158 1.18 4.51 -15.44
CA MET A 158 0.69 5.87 -15.22
C MET A 158 1.00 6.80 -16.39
N VAL A 159 2.24 6.81 -16.87
CA VAL A 159 2.70 7.69 -17.97
C VAL A 159 1.98 7.34 -19.28
N LYS A 160 1.72 6.06 -19.56
CA LYS A 160 0.95 5.64 -20.74
C LYS A 160 -0.49 6.15 -20.73
N GLN A 161 -1.08 6.36 -19.55
CA GLN A 161 -2.47 6.80 -19.41
C GLN A 161 -2.61 8.32 -19.33
N SER A 162 -1.54 9.06 -19.03
CA SER A 162 -1.62 10.52 -18.91
C SER A 162 -0.29 11.20 -19.19
N ASP A 163 -0.33 12.16 -20.10
CA ASP A 163 0.78 13.04 -20.45
C ASP A 163 0.91 14.24 -19.48
N SER A 164 -0.08 14.45 -18.62
CA SER A 164 -0.13 15.59 -17.69
C SER A 164 0.28 15.29 -16.25
N LEU A 165 0.86 14.10 -16.01
CA LEU A 165 1.43 13.76 -14.72
C LEU A 165 2.73 14.53 -14.48
N ASN A 166 2.86 15.12 -13.30
CA ASN A 166 4.12 15.69 -12.80
C ASN A 166 5.02 14.56 -12.29
N PHE A 167 5.34 13.59 -13.17
CA PHE A 167 6.13 12.44 -12.83
C PHE A 167 7.60 12.85 -12.56
N VAL A 168 8.17 12.32 -11.50
CA VAL A 168 9.54 12.65 -11.07
C VAL A 168 10.49 11.48 -11.30
N ASP A 169 10.28 10.35 -10.58
CA ASP A 169 11.19 9.21 -10.64
C ASP A 169 10.58 7.95 -9.98
N ILE A 170 11.34 6.86 -10.03
CA ILE A 170 11.01 5.61 -9.36
C ILE A 170 11.75 5.56 -8.01
N ALA A 171 10.98 5.52 -6.92
CA ALA A 171 11.50 5.42 -5.56
C ALA A 171 11.20 4.03 -4.98
N SER A 172 11.81 3.00 -5.55
CA SER A 172 11.58 1.61 -5.15
C SER A 172 11.95 1.37 -3.70
N PRO A 173 11.16 0.59 -2.93
CA PRO A 173 11.57 0.11 -1.62
C PRO A 173 12.77 -0.81 -1.71
N ALA A 174 13.39 -1.08 -0.56
CA ALA A 174 14.46 -2.05 -0.44
C ALA A 174 14.17 -3.01 0.71
N ALA A 175 14.90 -4.11 0.78
CA ALA A 175 14.83 -5.00 1.93
C ALA A 175 15.81 -4.56 3.03
N SER A 176 15.53 -4.95 4.27
CA SER A 176 16.42 -4.74 5.40
C SER A 176 17.74 -5.50 5.22
N GLN A 177 18.82 -4.97 5.77
CA GLN A 177 20.12 -5.67 5.82
C GLN A 177 20.11 -6.91 6.75
N ASP A 178 19.07 -7.06 7.56
CA ASP A 178 18.86 -8.28 8.36
C ASP A 178 18.56 -9.50 7.49
N PHE A 179 18.01 -9.30 6.28
CA PHE A 179 17.84 -10.38 5.31
C PHE A 179 19.18 -10.70 4.64
N ARG A 180 19.74 -11.85 5.00
CA ARG A 180 21.04 -12.34 4.52
C ARG A 180 21.08 -13.86 4.46
N PRO A 181 21.88 -14.43 3.56
CA PRO A 181 22.06 -15.88 3.49
C PRO A 181 22.63 -16.43 4.79
N ALA A 182 22.13 -17.58 5.25
CA ALA A 182 22.76 -18.33 6.32
C ALA A 182 24.13 -18.87 5.88
N GLU A 183 25.11 -18.84 6.77
CA GLU A 183 26.45 -19.40 6.52
C GLU A 183 26.37 -20.91 6.24
N ASN A 184 25.66 -21.63 7.09
CA ASN A 184 25.36 -23.05 6.94
C ASN A 184 23.85 -23.27 6.93
N LYS A 185 23.29 -23.50 5.74
CA LYS A 185 21.86 -23.66 5.52
C LYS A 185 21.30 -24.95 6.14
N ASP A 186 22.07 -26.04 6.09
CA ASP A 186 21.65 -27.34 6.62
C ASP A 186 21.53 -27.29 8.15
N ALA A 187 22.55 -26.79 8.82
CA ALA A 187 22.51 -26.56 10.26
C ALA A 187 21.39 -25.57 10.66
N HIS A 188 21.10 -24.58 9.80
CA HIS A 188 20.00 -23.65 10.03
C HIS A 188 18.65 -24.36 9.96
N LYS A 189 18.38 -25.17 8.91
CA LYS A 189 17.16 -25.97 8.81
C LYS A 189 16.96 -26.86 10.04
N GLU A 190 18.00 -27.57 10.47
CA GLU A 190 17.96 -28.43 11.65
C GLU A 190 17.64 -27.64 12.93
N SER A 191 18.19 -26.43 13.09
CA SER A 191 17.87 -25.56 14.22
C SER A 191 16.40 -25.10 14.24
N MET A 192 15.75 -25.08 13.08
CA MET A 192 14.33 -24.77 12.91
C MET A 192 13.43 -26.02 12.96
N GLY A 193 13.98 -27.20 13.23
CA GLY A 193 13.25 -28.47 13.29
C GLY A 193 12.94 -29.07 11.92
N ILE A 194 13.62 -28.63 10.86
CA ILE A 194 13.48 -29.13 9.49
C ILE A 194 14.71 -29.98 9.16
N SER A 195 14.50 -31.18 8.61
CA SER A 195 15.60 -32.04 8.19
C SER A 195 16.45 -31.34 7.12
N SER A 196 17.77 -31.40 7.25
CA SER A 196 18.74 -30.90 6.27
C SER A 196 18.55 -31.52 4.87
N ASN A 197 18.04 -32.76 4.80
CA ASN A 197 17.73 -33.43 3.55
C ASN A 197 16.46 -32.90 2.85
N SER A 198 15.68 -32.05 3.52
CA SER A 198 14.44 -31.51 2.93
C SER A 198 14.74 -30.42 1.90
N THR A 199 14.01 -30.47 0.81
CA THR A 199 13.96 -29.38 -0.18
C THR A 199 12.68 -28.58 0.04
N ILE A 200 12.79 -27.27 0.20
CA ILE A 200 11.69 -26.41 0.59
C ILE A 200 11.42 -25.35 -0.48
N ILE A 201 10.22 -25.38 -1.06
CA ILE A 201 9.68 -24.25 -1.80
C ILE A 201 8.97 -23.36 -0.79
N GLY A 202 9.39 -22.11 -0.66
CA GLY A 202 8.84 -21.20 0.35
C GLY A 202 8.04 -20.06 -0.25
N THR A 203 7.05 -19.58 0.49
CA THR A 203 6.34 -18.35 0.20
C THR A 203 6.07 -17.56 1.49
N VAL A 204 6.19 -16.24 1.39
CA VAL A 204 5.86 -15.28 2.45
C VAL A 204 4.81 -14.33 1.88
N MET A 205 3.55 -14.64 2.14
CA MET A 205 2.43 -13.88 1.60
C MET A 205 1.27 -13.87 2.60
N ARG A 206 0.70 -12.70 2.85
CA ARG A 206 -0.56 -12.62 3.58
C ARG A 206 -1.67 -13.37 2.83
N ASN A 207 -2.57 -14.05 3.53
CA ASN A 207 -3.68 -14.76 2.92
C ASN A 207 -4.76 -13.76 2.44
N GLN A 208 -4.61 -13.27 1.23
CA GLN A 208 -5.53 -12.38 0.52
C GLN A 208 -5.90 -13.01 -0.83
N ARG A 209 -7.05 -12.62 -1.41
CA ARG A 209 -7.56 -13.20 -2.66
C ARG A 209 -6.56 -13.13 -3.81
N ARG A 210 -5.81 -12.01 -3.94
CA ARG A 210 -4.79 -11.82 -4.98
C ARG A 210 -3.57 -12.72 -4.83
N LYS A 211 -3.39 -13.35 -3.66
CA LYS A 211 -2.35 -14.34 -3.42
C LYS A 211 -2.93 -15.72 -3.74
N LEU A 212 -2.46 -16.32 -4.80
CA LEU A 212 -3.09 -17.45 -5.47
C LEU A 212 -2.76 -18.79 -4.78
N TYR A 213 -3.11 -18.92 -3.49
CA TYR A 213 -2.94 -20.18 -2.73
C TYR A 213 -3.59 -21.39 -3.39
N PRO A 214 -4.81 -21.33 -3.99
CA PRO A 214 -5.38 -22.47 -4.71
C PRO A 214 -4.50 -22.96 -5.85
N ASP A 215 -4.00 -22.04 -6.68
CA ASP A 215 -3.12 -22.36 -7.81
C ASP A 215 -1.76 -22.87 -7.34
N LEU A 216 -1.20 -22.27 -6.29
CA LEU A 216 0.07 -22.70 -5.69
C LEU A 216 -0.05 -24.14 -5.13
N PHE A 217 -1.10 -24.45 -4.38
CA PHE A 217 -1.30 -25.77 -3.78
C PHE A 217 -1.57 -26.83 -4.85
N LYS A 218 -2.41 -26.52 -5.85
CA LYS A 218 -2.66 -27.39 -7.00
C LYS A 218 -1.36 -27.68 -7.77
N SER A 219 -0.56 -26.64 -8.03
CA SER A 219 0.73 -26.77 -8.72
C SER A 219 1.72 -27.58 -7.89
N PHE A 220 1.81 -27.32 -6.60
CA PHE A 220 2.68 -28.07 -5.70
C PHE A 220 2.28 -29.55 -5.61
N ARG A 221 0.98 -29.87 -5.53
CA ARG A 221 0.50 -31.28 -5.60
C ARG A 221 0.99 -31.94 -6.89
N ARG A 222 0.90 -31.25 -8.03
CA ARG A 222 1.35 -31.79 -9.31
C ARG A 222 2.86 -32.02 -9.35
N ILE A 223 3.65 -31.10 -8.76
CA ILE A 223 5.11 -31.26 -8.64
C ILE A 223 5.43 -32.52 -7.81
N LEU A 224 4.74 -32.74 -6.68
CA LEU A 224 4.93 -33.95 -5.88
C LEU A 224 4.58 -35.25 -6.64
N ASP A 225 3.53 -35.23 -7.47
CA ASP A 225 3.12 -36.40 -8.26
C ASP A 225 4.17 -36.76 -9.32
N ILE A 226 4.83 -35.76 -9.89
CA ILE A 226 5.87 -35.94 -10.92
C ILE A 226 7.20 -36.33 -10.28
N THR A 227 7.66 -35.61 -9.28
CA THR A 227 8.98 -35.82 -8.67
C THR A 227 9.02 -37.03 -7.75
N ARG A 228 7.90 -37.33 -7.10
CA ARG A 228 7.78 -38.37 -6.07
C ARG A 228 8.81 -38.27 -4.96
N ASP A 229 9.36 -37.05 -4.75
CA ASP A 229 10.36 -36.80 -3.72
C ASP A 229 9.69 -36.75 -2.33
N PRO A 230 10.02 -37.70 -1.42
CA PRO A 230 9.47 -37.70 -0.06
C PRO A 230 9.97 -36.53 0.79
N ASN A 231 11.07 -35.88 0.40
CA ASN A 231 11.70 -34.80 1.13
C ASN A 231 11.35 -33.42 0.58
N LEU A 232 10.43 -33.33 -0.39
CA LEU A 232 9.96 -32.05 -0.94
C LEU A 232 8.76 -31.52 -0.16
N PHE A 233 8.87 -30.29 0.34
CA PHE A 233 7.82 -29.60 1.08
C PHE A 233 7.57 -28.21 0.52
N LEU A 234 6.33 -27.73 0.69
CA LEU A 234 6.00 -26.31 0.58
C LEU A 234 6.02 -25.70 1.98
N TYR A 235 6.50 -24.47 2.11
CA TYR A 235 6.45 -23.74 3.37
C TYR A 235 5.74 -22.39 3.16
N CYS A 236 4.61 -22.20 3.85
CA CYS A 236 3.80 -20.99 3.79
C CYS A 236 3.96 -20.18 5.09
N HIS A 237 4.69 -19.06 5.02
CA HIS A 237 4.63 -18.05 6.07
C HIS A 237 3.41 -17.17 5.78
N THR A 238 2.30 -17.47 6.42
CA THR A 238 1.00 -16.84 6.17
C THR A 238 0.14 -16.82 7.43
N HIS A 239 -0.92 -16.03 7.39
CA HIS A 239 -1.91 -15.93 8.45
C HIS A 239 -3.21 -16.65 8.05
N TYR A 240 -3.86 -17.26 9.04
CA TYR A 240 -5.21 -17.84 8.92
C TYR A 240 -5.92 -17.81 10.30
N PRO A 241 -7.22 -17.46 10.36
CA PRO A 241 -8.05 -16.96 9.26
C PRO A 241 -7.69 -15.54 8.81
N ASP A 242 -7.94 -15.20 7.55
CA ASP A 242 -7.75 -13.87 6.97
C ASP A 242 -8.82 -13.65 5.87
N ILE A 243 -8.75 -12.54 5.15
CA ILE A 243 -9.72 -12.14 4.11
C ILE A 243 -9.60 -12.90 2.78
N GLY A 244 -8.73 -13.91 2.71
CA GLY A 244 -8.42 -14.67 1.50
C GLY A 244 -9.08 -16.05 1.44
N TRP A 245 -8.26 -17.07 1.43
CA TRP A 245 -8.59 -18.46 1.11
C TRP A 245 -8.73 -19.33 2.35
N GLU A 246 -9.60 -20.33 2.30
CA GLU A 246 -9.77 -21.36 3.33
C GLU A 246 -8.62 -22.38 3.24
N ILE A 247 -7.48 -22.05 3.86
CA ILE A 247 -6.24 -22.84 3.81
C ILE A 247 -6.47 -24.32 4.20
N PRO A 248 -7.20 -24.66 5.30
CA PRO A 248 -7.44 -26.04 5.67
C PRO A 248 -8.19 -26.83 4.58
N ASN A 249 -9.18 -26.19 3.94
CA ASN A 249 -9.95 -26.83 2.87
C ASN A 249 -9.05 -27.14 1.66
N LEU A 250 -8.19 -26.19 1.27
CA LEU A 250 -7.24 -26.39 0.17
C LEU A 250 -6.21 -27.49 0.48
N LEU A 251 -5.72 -27.58 1.72
CA LEU A 251 -4.82 -28.66 2.16
C LEU A 251 -5.50 -30.02 2.03
N ASN A 252 -6.75 -30.13 2.47
CA ASN A 252 -7.54 -31.37 2.38
C ASN A 252 -7.85 -31.73 0.92
N GLU A 253 -8.30 -30.78 0.11
CA GLU A 253 -8.65 -30.98 -1.31
C GLU A 253 -7.48 -31.56 -2.10
N HIS A 254 -6.27 -31.04 -1.85
CA HIS A 254 -5.08 -31.47 -2.58
C HIS A 254 -4.27 -32.55 -1.84
N GLY A 255 -4.70 -33.04 -0.68
CA GLY A 255 -3.98 -34.05 0.11
C GLY A 255 -2.60 -33.58 0.58
N LEU A 256 -2.50 -32.32 1.04
CA LEU A 256 -1.25 -31.67 1.37
C LEU A 256 -1.01 -31.48 2.88
N ASN A 257 -1.84 -32.03 3.76
CA ASN A 257 -1.79 -31.82 5.22
C ASN A 257 -0.40 -32.10 5.84
N ASN A 258 0.33 -33.09 5.31
CA ASN A 258 1.66 -33.48 5.76
C ASN A 258 2.76 -33.07 4.75
N ARG A 259 2.51 -32.05 3.93
CA ARG A 259 3.42 -31.58 2.88
C ARG A 259 3.59 -30.07 2.86
N VAL A 260 2.80 -29.32 3.65
CA VAL A 260 2.90 -27.87 3.76
C VAL A 260 3.22 -27.50 5.20
N LEU A 261 4.33 -26.80 5.38
CA LEU A 261 4.83 -26.28 6.64
C LEU A 261 4.34 -24.84 6.87
N PHE A 262 4.18 -24.47 8.14
CA PHE A 262 3.76 -23.14 8.56
C PHE A 262 4.61 -22.64 9.73
N THR A 263 4.67 -21.32 9.89
CA THR A 263 5.36 -20.65 10.99
C THR A 263 4.43 -20.47 12.18
N TYR A 264 4.90 -20.84 13.37
CA TYR A 264 4.24 -20.64 14.65
C TYR A 264 5.11 -19.79 15.58
N LYS A 265 4.46 -18.96 16.39
CA LYS A 265 5.13 -18.17 17.43
C LYS A 265 4.40 -18.34 18.75
N CYS A 266 5.14 -18.49 19.83
CA CYS A 266 4.62 -18.45 21.18
C CYS A 266 4.45 -16.98 21.62
N LYS A 267 3.24 -16.57 21.95
CA LYS A 267 2.98 -15.19 22.42
C LYS A 267 3.72 -14.87 23.72
N LYS A 268 3.96 -15.86 24.56
CA LYS A 268 4.59 -15.65 25.88
C LYS A 268 6.10 -15.47 25.82
N CYS A 269 6.82 -16.33 25.07
CA CYS A 269 8.28 -16.30 25.05
C CYS A 269 8.90 -15.89 23.72
N GLY A 270 8.08 -15.65 22.68
CA GLY A 270 8.56 -15.30 21.35
C GLY A 270 9.17 -16.46 20.55
N HIS A 271 9.25 -17.69 21.11
CA HIS A 271 9.86 -18.83 20.43
C HIS A 271 9.14 -19.13 19.11
N ILE A 272 9.91 -19.24 18.02
CA ILE A 272 9.44 -19.54 16.67
C ILE A 272 9.68 -21.02 16.39
N SER A 273 8.69 -21.65 15.79
CA SER A 273 8.76 -23.07 15.38
C SER A 273 8.05 -23.30 14.07
N VAL A 274 8.41 -24.39 13.41
CA VAL A 274 7.83 -24.82 12.13
C VAL A 274 7.07 -26.11 12.33
N ASP A 275 5.88 -26.22 11.74
CA ASP A 275 5.06 -27.42 11.82
C ASP A 275 4.06 -27.49 10.66
N PHE A 276 3.42 -28.63 10.47
CA PHE A 276 2.25 -28.75 9.62
C PHE A 276 1.07 -27.92 10.16
N PHE A 277 0.08 -27.69 9.34
CA PHE A 277 -1.04 -26.84 9.71
C PHE A 277 -1.76 -27.34 10.97
N GLN A 278 -1.93 -26.45 11.94
CA GLN A 278 -2.70 -26.67 13.18
C GLN A 278 -3.51 -25.39 13.45
N ASP A 279 -4.82 -25.52 13.46
CA ASP A 279 -5.76 -24.41 13.70
C ASP A 279 -6.09 -24.25 15.19
N SER A 280 -5.16 -24.56 16.06
CA SER A 280 -5.34 -24.47 17.51
C SER A 280 -4.09 -24.00 18.22
N ILE A 281 -4.31 -23.37 19.37
CA ILE A 281 -3.22 -23.06 20.29
C ILE A 281 -2.64 -24.37 20.81
N SER A 282 -1.32 -24.45 20.90
CA SER A 282 -0.60 -25.65 21.34
C SER A 282 0.51 -25.31 22.34
N HIS A 283 1.14 -26.36 22.90
CA HIS A 283 2.28 -26.18 23.78
C HIS A 283 3.51 -25.68 23.04
N CYS A 284 4.20 -24.71 23.64
CA CYS A 284 5.47 -24.20 23.15
C CYS A 284 6.62 -25.09 23.61
N ALA A 285 7.42 -25.56 22.68
CA ALA A 285 8.63 -26.34 23.00
C ALA A 285 9.68 -25.54 23.77
N GLY A 286 9.71 -24.20 23.61
CA GLY A 286 10.69 -23.34 24.27
C GLY A 286 10.38 -23.06 25.75
N CYS A 287 9.12 -22.86 26.12
CA CYS A 287 8.75 -22.49 27.50
C CYS A 287 7.68 -23.37 28.15
N GLY A 288 7.17 -24.40 27.46
CA GLY A 288 6.16 -25.32 27.95
C GLY A 288 4.74 -24.74 28.07
N ASN A 289 4.53 -23.45 27.83
CA ASN A 289 3.22 -22.84 27.96
C ASN A 289 2.31 -23.18 26.78
N PHE A 290 1.01 -23.22 27.03
CA PHE A 290 -0.03 -23.43 26.02
C PHE A 290 -0.36 -22.09 25.37
N ASP A 291 0.52 -21.60 24.48
CA ASP A 291 0.44 -20.25 23.89
C ASP A 291 1.14 -20.14 22.51
N ARG A 292 1.44 -21.31 21.92
CA ARG A 292 1.99 -21.41 20.56
C ARG A 292 0.87 -21.40 19.56
N GLN A 293 0.89 -20.45 18.63
CA GLN A 293 -0.14 -20.28 17.59
C GLN A 293 0.46 -19.82 16.26
N LEU A 294 -0.31 -19.96 15.20
CA LEU A 294 0.08 -19.50 13.87
C LEU A 294 0.44 -18.00 13.91
N VAL A 295 1.46 -17.61 13.15
CA VAL A 295 1.81 -16.19 12.99
C VAL A 295 0.66 -15.42 12.36
N GLY A 296 0.55 -14.13 12.67
CA GLY A 296 -0.52 -13.29 12.18
C GLY A 296 -0.29 -11.82 12.48
N ILE A 297 -1.26 -10.97 12.17
CA ILE A 297 -1.15 -9.51 12.35
C ILE A 297 -0.84 -9.17 13.83
N ASP A 298 -1.53 -9.84 14.76
CA ASP A 298 -1.36 -9.62 16.21
C ASP A 298 -0.27 -10.51 16.85
N ASN A 299 0.37 -11.36 16.06
CA ASN A 299 1.42 -12.29 16.47
C ASN A 299 2.52 -12.35 15.40
N SER A 300 2.91 -11.20 14.87
CA SER A 300 3.95 -11.07 13.84
C SER A 300 5.34 -11.38 14.40
N ILE A 301 6.26 -11.68 13.50
CA ILE A 301 7.68 -11.87 13.83
C ILE A 301 8.50 -10.68 13.29
N GLU A 302 9.62 -10.42 13.94
CA GLU A 302 10.55 -9.37 13.53
C GLU A 302 11.35 -9.77 12.29
N GLU A 303 11.95 -8.79 11.59
CA GLU A 303 12.72 -9.01 10.35
C GLU A 303 13.84 -10.04 10.51
N GLN A 304 14.55 -10.02 11.65
CA GLN A 304 15.60 -11.00 11.95
C GLN A 304 15.07 -12.43 12.06
N ASP A 305 13.88 -12.58 12.63
CA ASP A 305 13.22 -13.88 12.75
C ASP A 305 12.59 -14.30 11.40
N LEU A 306 12.09 -13.35 10.63
CA LEU A 306 11.62 -13.62 9.27
C LEU A 306 12.77 -14.05 8.36
N ASN A 307 13.97 -13.49 8.54
CA ASN A 307 15.16 -13.99 7.85
C ASN A 307 15.46 -15.46 8.17
N LYS A 308 15.21 -15.92 9.41
CA LYS A 308 15.33 -17.34 9.75
C LYS A 308 14.35 -18.20 8.95
N VAL A 309 13.12 -17.70 8.73
CA VAL A 309 12.12 -18.39 7.89
C VAL A 309 12.58 -18.46 6.43
N TYR A 310 13.04 -17.36 5.84
CA TYR A 310 13.57 -17.37 4.47
C TYR A 310 14.75 -18.35 4.31
N ASN A 311 15.64 -18.42 5.28
CA ASN A 311 16.77 -19.33 5.22
C ASN A 311 16.42 -20.83 5.34
N CYS A 312 15.16 -21.17 5.65
CA CYS A 312 14.65 -22.54 5.52
C CYS A 312 14.33 -22.91 4.05
N PHE A 313 14.13 -21.94 3.15
CA PHE A 313 13.70 -22.18 1.78
C PHE A 313 14.88 -22.48 0.85
N ASP A 314 14.65 -23.27 -0.18
CA ASP A 314 15.59 -23.50 -1.28
C ASP A 314 15.18 -22.73 -2.54
N ILE A 315 13.89 -22.51 -2.73
CA ILE A 315 13.31 -21.70 -3.80
C ILE A 315 12.24 -20.82 -3.16
N TYR A 316 12.18 -19.55 -3.52
CA TYR A 316 11.09 -18.66 -3.12
C TYR A 316 10.10 -18.48 -4.27
N ALA A 317 8.80 -18.68 -3.99
CA ALA A 317 7.71 -18.53 -4.94
C ALA A 317 6.82 -17.32 -4.58
N GLN A 318 6.82 -16.29 -5.44
CA GLN A 318 5.89 -15.16 -5.37
C GLN A 318 4.69 -15.43 -6.26
N TYR A 319 3.72 -16.18 -5.76
CA TYR A 319 2.58 -16.64 -6.56
C TYR A 319 1.36 -15.76 -6.31
N ALA A 320 1.28 -14.65 -7.01
CA ALA A 320 0.22 -13.66 -6.89
C ALA A 320 -0.26 -13.21 -8.28
N ASN A 321 -1.49 -12.73 -8.39
CA ASN A 321 -2.01 -12.18 -9.64
C ASN A 321 -1.56 -10.73 -9.89
N SER A 322 -1.12 -10.03 -8.84
CA SER A 322 -0.55 -8.68 -8.91
C SER A 322 0.06 -8.26 -7.58
N GLU A 323 1.00 -7.30 -7.65
CA GLU A 323 1.66 -6.68 -6.51
C GLU A 323 1.97 -5.21 -6.79
N GLY A 324 1.83 -4.36 -5.76
CA GLY A 324 2.29 -2.97 -5.85
C GLY A 324 3.82 -2.86 -5.92
N PHE A 325 4.52 -3.75 -5.21
CA PHE A 325 5.97 -3.98 -5.34
C PHE A 325 6.34 -5.44 -5.09
N GLY A 326 5.80 -6.06 -4.03
CA GLY A 326 6.14 -7.42 -3.64
C GLY A 326 7.41 -7.48 -2.80
N MET A 327 7.46 -6.76 -1.70
CA MET A 327 8.59 -6.75 -0.75
C MET A 327 9.14 -8.15 -0.46
N PRO A 328 8.32 -9.19 -0.21
CA PRO A 328 8.81 -10.53 0.11
C PRO A 328 9.70 -11.16 -0.95
N GLN A 329 9.50 -10.87 -2.25
CA GLN A 329 10.40 -11.39 -3.30
C GLN A 329 11.80 -10.75 -3.24
N LEU A 330 11.88 -9.49 -2.81
CA LEU A 330 13.16 -8.81 -2.62
C LEU A 330 13.85 -9.25 -1.32
N GLU A 331 13.09 -9.47 -0.25
CA GLU A 331 13.58 -10.04 1.02
C GLU A 331 14.16 -11.44 0.79
N ALA A 332 13.44 -12.28 0.02
CA ALA A 332 13.92 -13.60 -0.38
C ALA A 332 15.22 -13.53 -1.18
N ALA A 333 15.29 -12.59 -2.13
CA ALA A 333 16.52 -12.35 -2.90
C ALA A 333 17.67 -11.93 -1.98
N TYR A 334 17.45 -11.01 -1.02
CA TYR A 334 18.46 -10.60 -0.03
C TYR A 334 18.91 -11.78 0.84
N ALA A 335 17.99 -12.70 1.19
CA ALA A 335 18.28 -13.92 1.93
C ALA A 335 19.03 -14.98 1.09
N GLY A 336 19.37 -14.70 -0.16
CA GLY A 336 20.14 -15.58 -1.03
C GLY A 336 19.33 -16.71 -1.65
N LEU A 337 18.09 -16.44 -2.02
CA LEU A 337 17.20 -17.43 -2.64
C LEU A 337 17.01 -17.14 -4.13
N PRO A 338 16.96 -18.18 -4.98
CA PRO A 338 16.38 -18.05 -6.30
C PRO A 338 14.89 -17.76 -6.17
N VAL A 339 14.42 -16.76 -6.94
CA VAL A 339 13.03 -16.26 -6.88
C VAL A 339 12.31 -16.63 -8.16
N ILE A 340 11.12 -17.24 -8.02
CA ILE A 340 10.20 -17.51 -9.13
C ILE A 340 8.89 -16.77 -8.86
N GLY A 341 8.29 -16.14 -9.86
CA GLY A 341 7.04 -15.39 -9.68
C GLY A 341 6.31 -15.09 -10.98
N THR A 342 5.09 -14.55 -10.86
CA THR A 342 4.27 -14.14 -11.99
C THR A 342 4.89 -12.93 -12.70
N ASN A 343 5.06 -13.02 -14.02
CA ASN A 343 5.59 -11.93 -14.85
C ASN A 343 4.51 -10.89 -15.15
N TYR A 344 4.06 -10.20 -14.12
CA TYR A 344 3.06 -9.16 -14.23
C TYR A 344 3.16 -8.18 -13.06
N SER A 345 2.71 -6.94 -13.29
CA SER A 345 2.74 -5.84 -12.32
C SER A 345 4.18 -5.54 -11.83
N ALA A 346 4.35 -5.00 -10.63
CA ALA A 346 5.68 -4.73 -10.12
C ALA A 346 6.56 -5.98 -9.93
N MET A 347 5.97 -7.18 -9.87
CA MET A 347 6.74 -8.44 -9.82
C MET A 347 7.62 -8.61 -11.06
N GLU A 348 7.11 -8.24 -12.25
CA GLU A 348 7.89 -8.24 -13.50
C GLU A 348 9.17 -7.41 -13.36
N SER A 349 9.04 -6.17 -12.89
CA SER A 349 10.16 -5.24 -12.73
C SER A 349 11.21 -5.78 -11.76
N VAL A 350 10.77 -6.32 -10.63
CA VAL A 350 11.68 -6.88 -9.62
C VAL A 350 12.36 -8.14 -10.12
N LEU A 351 11.62 -9.13 -10.68
CA LEU A 351 12.17 -10.38 -11.22
C LEU A 351 13.24 -10.10 -12.27
N LYS A 352 12.97 -9.17 -13.20
CA LYS A 352 13.92 -8.74 -14.21
C LYS A 352 15.20 -8.19 -13.60
N SER A 353 15.08 -7.34 -12.58
CA SER A 353 16.23 -6.65 -11.96
C SER A 353 17.10 -7.58 -11.14
N ILE A 354 16.52 -8.60 -10.49
CA ILE A 354 17.26 -9.57 -9.66
C ILE A 354 17.70 -10.82 -10.41
N GLY A 355 17.26 -10.99 -11.67
CA GLY A 355 17.52 -12.20 -12.47
C GLY A 355 16.68 -13.39 -11.99
N GLY A 356 15.45 -13.14 -11.53
CA GLY A 356 14.50 -14.17 -11.12
C GLY A 356 13.84 -14.90 -12.29
N TYR A 357 13.13 -15.98 -11.99
CA TYR A 357 12.39 -16.78 -12.95
C TYR A 357 10.96 -16.21 -13.11
N ALA A 358 10.74 -15.56 -14.25
CA ALA A 358 9.47 -14.92 -14.56
C ALA A 358 8.54 -15.90 -15.30
N ILE A 359 7.31 -16.07 -14.80
CA ILE A 359 6.27 -16.91 -15.40
C ILE A 359 5.22 -16.01 -16.03
N ASP A 360 5.17 -15.98 -17.35
CA ASP A 360 4.18 -15.22 -18.08
C ASP A 360 2.76 -15.70 -17.74
N PRO A 361 1.79 -14.79 -17.57
CA PRO A 361 0.41 -15.20 -17.41
C PRO A 361 -0.14 -15.78 -18.71
N ILE A 362 -1.05 -16.76 -18.59
CA ILE A 362 -1.78 -17.29 -19.75
C ILE A 362 -2.82 -16.30 -20.26
N GLU A 363 -3.31 -15.47 -19.37
CA GLU A 363 -4.38 -14.49 -19.64
C GLU A 363 -4.35 -13.36 -18.60
N LEU A 364 -4.86 -12.20 -18.98
CA LEU A 364 -5.18 -11.11 -18.07
C LEU A 364 -6.70 -11.00 -17.95
N SER A 365 -7.22 -11.18 -16.75
CA SER A 365 -8.66 -11.08 -16.44
C SER A 365 -8.99 -9.75 -15.80
N MET A 366 -10.06 -9.10 -16.27
CA MET A 366 -10.53 -7.84 -15.70
C MET A 366 -11.18 -8.07 -14.33
N GLU A 367 -10.72 -7.35 -13.33
CA GLU A 367 -11.33 -7.30 -12.00
C GLU A 367 -12.47 -6.26 -12.01
N ALA A 368 -13.69 -6.71 -11.75
CA ALA A 368 -14.89 -5.87 -11.88
C ALA A 368 -14.89 -4.67 -10.91
N GLU A 369 -14.31 -4.83 -9.73
CA GLU A 369 -14.31 -3.81 -8.69
C GLU A 369 -13.43 -2.60 -9.02
N THR A 370 -12.36 -2.82 -9.77
CA THR A 370 -11.36 -1.78 -10.08
C THR A 370 -11.31 -1.40 -11.56
N GLY A 371 -11.80 -2.27 -12.45
CA GLY A 371 -11.62 -2.15 -13.89
C GLY A 371 -10.19 -2.41 -14.38
N CYS A 372 -9.33 -2.91 -13.49
CA CYS A 372 -7.94 -3.24 -13.79
C CYS A 372 -7.79 -4.71 -14.19
N TYR A 373 -6.77 -5.05 -14.95
CA TYR A 373 -6.46 -6.43 -15.27
C TYR A 373 -5.59 -7.08 -14.20
N ARG A 374 -5.85 -8.37 -13.93
CA ARG A 374 -5.09 -9.24 -13.04
C ARG A 374 -4.57 -10.45 -13.81
N ALA A 375 -3.39 -10.92 -13.46
CA ALA A 375 -2.78 -12.06 -14.14
C ALA A 375 -3.43 -13.38 -13.72
N ILE A 376 -3.74 -14.22 -14.70
CA ILE A 376 -4.01 -15.65 -14.49
C ILE A 376 -2.69 -16.39 -14.76
N PRO A 377 -2.07 -17.02 -13.75
CA PRO A 377 -0.74 -17.62 -13.91
C PRO A 377 -0.77 -18.85 -14.81
N ASP A 378 0.33 -19.07 -15.54
CA ASP A 378 0.59 -20.34 -16.21
C ASP A 378 1.08 -21.39 -15.20
N ASN A 379 0.14 -22.12 -14.61
CA ASN A 379 0.45 -23.15 -13.63
C ASN A 379 1.34 -24.27 -14.20
N GLN A 380 1.20 -24.61 -15.50
CA GLN A 380 2.04 -25.64 -16.09
C GLN A 380 3.47 -25.14 -16.27
N LYS A 381 3.64 -23.92 -16.76
CA LYS A 381 4.97 -23.29 -16.89
C LYS A 381 5.66 -23.14 -15.53
N PHE A 382 4.91 -22.78 -14.49
CA PHE A 382 5.42 -22.74 -13.11
C PHE A 382 5.92 -24.11 -12.66
N ILE A 383 5.11 -25.17 -12.85
CA ILE A 383 5.47 -26.57 -12.52
C ILE A 383 6.76 -26.98 -13.25
N ASP A 384 6.82 -26.79 -14.57
CA ASP A 384 7.97 -27.18 -15.38
C ASP A 384 9.25 -26.44 -14.95
N THR A 385 9.12 -25.14 -14.65
CA THR A 385 10.25 -24.32 -14.17
C THR A 385 10.76 -24.81 -12.82
N VAL A 386 9.85 -25.06 -11.86
CA VAL A 386 10.24 -25.57 -10.53
C VAL A 386 10.88 -26.95 -10.66
N ILE A 387 10.37 -27.85 -11.50
CA ILE A 387 10.97 -29.17 -11.74
C ILE A 387 12.38 -29.03 -12.32
N SER A 388 12.58 -28.13 -13.27
CA SER A 388 13.90 -27.83 -13.83
C SER A 388 14.86 -27.31 -12.75
N MET A 389 14.41 -26.41 -11.88
CA MET A 389 15.21 -25.92 -10.75
C MET A 389 15.58 -27.05 -9.78
N LEU A 390 14.63 -27.94 -9.46
CA LEU A 390 14.86 -29.09 -8.59
C LEU A 390 15.83 -30.12 -9.19
N ALA A 391 15.87 -30.27 -10.50
CA ALA A 391 16.85 -31.13 -11.19
C ALA A 391 18.30 -30.60 -11.07
N GLU A 392 18.46 -29.30 -10.83
CA GLU A 392 19.76 -28.63 -10.63
C GLU A 392 19.90 -28.08 -9.18
N LYS A 393 19.33 -28.79 -8.19
CA LYS A 393 19.28 -28.30 -6.81
C LYS A 393 20.64 -27.91 -6.22
N ASP A 394 21.72 -28.56 -6.65
CA ASP A 394 23.09 -28.25 -6.21
C ASP A 394 23.54 -26.83 -6.61
N LYS A 395 22.93 -26.25 -7.66
CA LYS A 395 23.20 -24.88 -8.13
C LYS A 395 22.29 -23.82 -7.49
N LEU A 396 21.23 -24.22 -6.78
CA LEU A 396 20.25 -23.27 -6.23
C LEU A 396 20.91 -22.25 -5.30
N ARG A 397 21.91 -22.69 -4.52
CA ARG A 397 22.66 -21.78 -3.64
C ARG A 397 23.47 -20.74 -4.43
N GLU A 398 24.14 -21.12 -5.48
CA GLU A 398 24.90 -20.22 -6.34
C GLU A 398 23.98 -19.20 -7.04
N ILE A 399 22.87 -19.68 -7.62
CA ILE A 399 21.84 -18.84 -8.24
C ILE A 399 21.29 -17.84 -7.21
N GLY A 400 20.96 -18.29 -6.01
CA GLY A 400 20.45 -17.44 -4.94
C GLY A 400 21.43 -16.36 -4.48
N LEU A 401 22.72 -16.68 -4.39
CA LEU A 401 23.75 -15.70 -4.06
C LEU A 401 23.92 -14.64 -5.16
N GLU A 402 23.83 -15.04 -6.42
CA GLU A 402 23.85 -14.09 -7.55
C GLU A 402 22.58 -13.21 -7.55
N THR A 403 21.41 -13.78 -7.24
CA THR A 403 20.16 -13.04 -7.04
C THR A 403 20.31 -12.01 -5.93
N SER A 404 20.94 -12.39 -4.80
CA SER A 404 21.20 -11.49 -3.67
C SER A 404 22.13 -10.33 -4.05
N ARG A 405 23.20 -10.64 -4.79
CA ARG A 405 24.15 -9.61 -5.28
C ARG A 405 23.41 -8.57 -6.15
N LYS A 406 22.66 -9.01 -7.14
CA LYS A 406 21.88 -8.14 -8.02
C LYS A 406 20.82 -7.33 -7.26
N ALA A 407 20.13 -7.97 -6.32
CA ALA A 407 19.13 -7.29 -5.49
C ALA A 407 19.75 -6.14 -4.68
N ARG A 408 20.90 -6.37 -4.05
CA ARG A 408 21.62 -5.34 -3.27
C ARG A 408 22.22 -4.24 -4.15
N GLU A 409 22.63 -4.58 -5.35
CA GLU A 409 23.13 -3.59 -6.32
C GLU A 409 22.00 -2.69 -6.83
N ASN A 410 20.80 -3.22 -7.04
CA ASN A 410 19.70 -2.46 -7.64
C ASN A 410 18.86 -1.73 -6.61
N TYR A 411 18.71 -2.26 -5.40
CA TYR A 411 17.85 -1.73 -4.36
C TYR A 411 18.64 -1.40 -3.09
N SER A 412 18.40 -0.25 -2.51
CA SER A 412 18.82 0.11 -1.16
C SER A 412 17.98 1.27 -0.65
N TRP A 413 17.76 1.34 0.65
CA TRP A 413 17.02 2.45 1.25
C TRP A 413 17.71 3.80 1.07
N ASP A 414 19.03 3.81 0.91
CA ASP A 414 19.77 5.04 0.60
C ASP A 414 19.46 5.53 -0.82
N LYS A 415 19.38 4.62 -1.80
CA LYS A 415 18.94 4.97 -3.16
C LYS A 415 17.52 5.52 -3.15
N THR A 416 16.60 4.82 -2.48
CA THR A 416 15.20 5.23 -2.33
C THR A 416 15.09 6.61 -1.73
N THR A 417 15.76 6.85 -0.60
CA THR A 417 15.73 8.14 0.09
C THR A 417 16.37 9.25 -0.75
N ASN A 418 17.45 8.94 -1.49
CA ASN A 418 18.10 9.93 -2.36
C ASN A 418 17.20 10.39 -3.52
N VAL A 419 16.33 9.52 -4.05
CA VAL A 419 15.33 9.93 -5.05
C VAL A 419 14.37 10.97 -4.46
N TRP A 420 13.83 10.71 -3.28
CA TRP A 420 12.99 11.68 -2.56
C TRP A 420 13.74 12.96 -2.22
N LEU A 421 14.93 12.84 -1.65
CA LEU A 421 15.74 13.97 -1.21
C LEU A 421 16.07 14.91 -2.37
N LYS A 422 16.47 14.36 -3.52
CA LYS A 422 16.73 15.14 -4.74
C LYS A 422 15.52 15.99 -5.14
N ARG A 423 14.30 15.44 -5.04
CA ARG A 423 13.08 16.20 -5.32
C ARG A 423 12.79 17.22 -4.22
N ILE A 424 12.85 16.81 -2.96
CA ILE A 424 12.64 17.69 -1.80
C ILE A 424 13.56 18.92 -1.88
N GLU A 425 14.82 18.73 -2.20
CA GLU A 425 15.79 19.84 -2.33
C GLU A 425 15.49 20.77 -3.49
N SER A 426 14.97 20.25 -4.60
CA SER A 426 14.61 21.04 -5.78
C SER A 426 13.36 21.90 -5.61
N ILE A 427 12.52 21.63 -4.60
CA ILE A 427 11.33 22.42 -4.31
C ILE A 427 11.74 23.71 -3.62
N GLU A 428 11.43 24.85 -4.22
CA GLU A 428 11.66 26.16 -3.60
C GLU A 428 10.72 26.38 -2.41
N LEU A 429 11.27 26.93 -1.33
CA LEU A 429 10.48 27.32 -0.17
C LEU A 429 9.69 28.59 -0.50
N ARG A 430 8.37 28.50 -0.47
CA ARG A 430 7.51 29.67 -0.56
C ARG A 430 7.57 30.48 0.76
N ASP A 431 7.35 31.79 0.66
CA ASP A 431 7.16 32.58 1.86
C ASP A 431 5.90 32.14 2.61
N LEU A 432 5.97 32.12 3.95
CA LEU A 432 4.80 31.76 4.76
C LEU A 432 3.65 32.74 4.58
N SER A 433 3.92 34.01 4.25
CA SER A 433 2.90 35.01 3.93
C SER A 433 2.14 34.72 2.63
N GLU A 434 2.73 33.92 1.74
CA GLU A 434 2.10 33.44 0.50
C GLU A 434 1.35 32.10 0.69
N THR A 435 1.53 31.46 1.83
CA THR A 435 0.95 30.15 2.16
C THR A 435 0.19 30.21 3.48
N TRP A 436 0.73 29.60 4.52
CA TRP A 436 0.05 29.39 5.81
C TRP A 436 -0.38 30.68 6.51
N LEU A 437 0.37 31.78 6.34
CA LEU A 437 0.07 33.10 6.89
C LEU A 437 -0.68 34.02 5.92
N SER A 438 -0.99 33.55 4.69
CA SER A 438 -1.77 34.33 3.74
C SER A 438 -3.17 34.64 4.28
N PRO A 439 -3.79 35.76 3.88
CA PRO A 439 -5.18 36.00 4.20
C PRO A 439 -6.08 34.85 3.68
N PRO A 440 -7.06 34.40 4.47
CA PRO A 440 -7.96 33.32 4.06
C PRO A 440 -8.90 33.81 2.95
N ASP A 441 -9.20 32.90 2.02
CA ASP A 441 -10.24 33.12 1.01
C ASP A 441 -11.59 32.61 1.54
N MET A 442 -12.31 33.49 2.23
CA MET A 442 -13.65 33.21 2.77
C MET A 442 -14.71 33.39 1.66
N PHE A 443 -14.83 32.40 0.80
CA PHE A 443 -15.76 32.44 -0.32
C PHE A 443 -17.22 32.24 0.15
N GLN A 444 -18.12 33.13 -0.31
CA GLN A 444 -19.54 33.02 -0.06
C GLN A 444 -20.20 32.25 -1.22
N PRO A 445 -20.78 31.07 -0.94
CA PRO A 445 -21.37 30.25 -2.00
C PRO A 445 -22.68 30.86 -2.52
N ALA A 446 -22.94 30.68 -3.81
CA ALA A 446 -24.29 30.88 -4.33
C ALA A 446 -25.22 29.82 -3.73
N THR A 447 -26.47 30.22 -3.45
CA THR A 447 -27.46 29.38 -2.77
C THR A 447 -28.54 28.83 -3.69
N GLU A 448 -28.63 29.36 -4.91
CA GLU A 448 -29.63 28.99 -5.90
C GLU A 448 -29.04 28.94 -7.30
N PHE A 449 -29.60 28.12 -8.18
CA PHE A 449 -29.23 28.11 -9.59
C PHE A 449 -29.84 29.33 -10.32
N PRO A 450 -29.05 30.01 -11.17
CA PRO A 450 -29.61 31.01 -12.05
C PRO A 450 -30.55 30.38 -13.10
N ALA A 451 -31.49 31.17 -13.59
CA ALA A 451 -32.52 30.71 -14.51
C ALA A 451 -31.99 30.14 -15.85
N GLU A 452 -30.79 30.55 -16.25
CA GLU A 452 -30.09 30.08 -17.44
C GLU A 452 -29.43 28.71 -17.28
N CYS A 453 -29.26 28.17 -16.05
CA CYS A 453 -28.75 26.81 -15.81
C CYS A 453 -29.87 25.79 -16.09
N ASN A 454 -30.05 25.44 -17.35
CA ASN A 454 -31.18 24.63 -17.80
C ASN A 454 -30.87 23.12 -17.83
N ASP A 455 -29.63 22.74 -18.02
CA ASP A 455 -29.24 21.34 -18.06
C ASP A 455 -28.36 20.93 -16.87
N ILE A 456 -28.11 19.64 -16.74
CA ILE A 456 -27.38 19.07 -15.61
C ILE A 456 -25.91 19.48 -15.64
N LEU A 457 -25.32 19.60 -16.82
CA LEU A 457 -23.93 19.99 -16.98
C LEU A 457 -23.71 21.44 -16.56
N ASP A 458 -24.59 22.34 -16.98
CA ASP A 458 -24.58 23.75 -16.57
C ASP A 458 -24.68 23.88 -15.05
N ARG A 459 -25.60 23.13 -14.43
CA ARG A 459 -25.78 23.13 -12.98
C ARG A 459 -24.57 22.59 -12.24
N VAL A 460 -23.95 21.51 -12.71
CA VAL A 460 -22.73 20.94 -12.17
C VAL A 460 -21.58 21.94 -12.26
N ASN A 461 -21.36 22.54 -13.43
CA ASN A 461 -20.34 23.55 -13.63
C ASN A 461 -20.57 24.78 -12.74
N PHE A 462 -21.84 25.20 -12.59
CA PHE A 462 -22.19 26.27 -11.66
C PHE A 462 -21.80 25.94 -10.21
N ILE A 463 -22.06 24.74 -9.76
CA ILE A 463 -21.68 24.30 -8.40
C ILE A 463 -20.18 24.47 -8.19
N PHE A 464 -19.34 23.95 -9.09
CA PHE A 464 -17.90 24.03 -8.90
C PHE A 464 -17.36 25.46 -8.96
N LYS A 465 -17.90 26.28 -9.84
CA LYS A 465 -17.47 27.66 -10.01
C LYS A 465 -18.01 28.58 -8.91
N ASN A 466 -19.33 28.52 -8.63
CA ASN A 466 -20.04 29.55 -7.86
C ASN A 466 -20.42 29.10 -6.44
N VAL A 467 -20.29 27.81 -6.13
CA VAL A 467 -20.56 27.28 -4.78
C VAL A 467 -19.26 26.86 -4.11
N LEU A 468 -18.37 26.18 -4.81
CA LEU A 468 -17.13 25.66 -4.23
C LEU A 468 -15.92 26.57 -4.51
N ASN A 469 -15.99 27.48 -5.47
CA ASN A 469 -14.84 28.26 -5.97
C ASN A 469 -13.68 27.37 -6.46
N LYS A 470 -14.04 26.27 -7.16
CA LYS A 470 -13.11 25.25 -7.67
C LYS A 470 -13.43 24.91 -9.13
N PRO A 471 -13.34 25.90 -10.05
CA PRO A 471 -13.66 25.68 -11.47
C PRO A 471 -12.79 24.61 -12.13
N GLU A 472 -11.57 24.39 -11.60
CA GLU A 472 -10.64 23.35 -12.07
C GLU A 472 -11.12 21.92 -11.80
N TRP A 473 -12.09 21.71 -10.93
CA TRP A 473 -12.69 20.39 -10.69
C TRP A 473 -13.67 19.97 -11.78
N THR A 474 -14.14 20.92 -12.56
CA THR A 474 -15.05 20.65 -13.66
C THR A 474 -14.41 19.74 -14.69
N GLY A 475 -15.13 18.69 -15.11
CA GLY A 475 -14.68 17.73 -16.11
C GLY A 475 -13.66 16.72 -15.61
N ASN A 476 -13.27 16.75 -14.34
CA ASN A 476 -12.41 15.73 -13.74
C ASN A 476 -13.19 14.77 -12.82
N TYR A 477 -12.52 13.71 -12.40
CA TYR A 477 -13.12 12.69 -11.55
C TYR A 477 -13.61 13.21 -10.19
N LEU A 478 -12.94 14.21 -9.63
CA LEU A 478 -13.21 14.66 -8.25
C LEU A 478 -14.65 15.16 -8.09
N TRP A 479 -15.19 15.88 -9.09
CA TRP A 479 -16.57 16.31 -9.02
C TRP A 479 -17.55 15.13 -9.00
N SER A 480 -17.34 14.10 -9.84
CA SER A 480 -18.26 12.96 -9.87
C SER A 480 -18.23 12.17 -8.55
N LYS A 481 -17.08 12.07 -7.88
CA LYS A 481 -17.01 11.49 -6.56
C LYS A 481 -17.72 12.35 -5.51
N VAL A 482 -17.47 13.65 -5.48
CA VAL A 482 -18.13 14.57 -4.56
C VAL A 482 -19.65 14.57 -4.79
N MET A 483 -20.07 14.62 -6.03
CA MET A 483 -21.49 14.57 -6.40
C MET A 483 -22.13 13.25 -6.00
N LYS A 484 -21.45 12.12 -6.18
CA LYS A 484 -21.92 10.81 -5.75
C LYS A 484 -22.04 10.71 -4.23
N ASP A 485 -21.04 11.20 -3.52
CA ASP A 485 -20.99 11.12 -2.06
C ASP A 485 -22.08 12.04 -1.43
N CYS A 486 -22.45 13.12 -2.14
CA CYS A 486 -23.41 14.10 -1.67
C CYS A 486 -24.84 13.89 -2.19
N THR A 487 -25.07 13.07 -3.20
CA THR A 487 -26.41 12.75 -3.70
C THR A 487 -26.95 11.48 -3.08
N TYR A 488 -27.91 11.64 -2.20
CA TYR A 488 -28.52 10.52 -1.49
C TYR A 488 -29.24 9.56 -2.48
N GLY A 489 -28.96 8.27 -2.37
CA GLY A 489 -29.60 7.24 -3.20
C GLY A 489 -28.95 6.99 -4.56
N PHE A 490 -27.98 7.80 -4.98
CA PHE A 490 -27.24 7.55 -6.21
C PHE A 490 -26.18 6.47 -5.98
N ARG A 491 -26.47 5.27 -6.46
CA ARG A 491 -25.55 4.13 -6.38
C ARG A 491 -24.95 3.86 -7.76
N LEU A 492 -23.71 4.28 -7.96
CA LEU A 492 -22.90 3.75 -9.03
C LEU A 492 -22.49 2.33 -8.69
N GLN A 493 -22.70 1.42 -9.61
CA GLN A 493 -22.02 0.13 -9.53
C GLN A 493 -20.53 0.37 -9.77
N SER A 494 -19.70 -0.28 -8.99
CA SER A 494 -18.23 -0.17 -9.06
C SER A 494 -17.65 -0.51 -10.44
N SER A 495 -18.36 -1.29 -11.22
CA SER A 495 -18.01 -1.68 -12.57
C SER A 495 -18.15 -0.58 -13.64
N SER A 496 -18.75 0.57 -13.32
CA SER A 496 -18.89 1.67 -14.28
C SER A 496 -17.75 2.69 -14.12
N ALA A 497 -16.51 2.25 -14.29
CA ALA A 497 -15.35 3.13 -14.26
C ALA A 497 -15.49 4.33 -15.22
N ASP A 498 -16.10 4.12 -16.36
CA ASP A 498 -16.39 5.17 -17.36
C ASP A 498 -17.37 6.23 -16.89
N PHE A 499 -18.22 5.93 -15.91
CA PHE A 499 -19.23 6.85 -15.43
C PHE A 499 -18.66 8.14 -14.83
N TYR A 500 -17.49 8.10 -14.33
CA TYR A 500 -16.89 9.21 -13.58
C TYR A 500 -16.12 10.21 -14.43
N TYR A 501 -15.99 9.99 -15.73
CA TYR A 501 -14.79 10.46 -16.35
C TYR A 501 -14.95 11.53 -17.43
N ASN A 502 -16.06 11.63 -18.08
CA ASN A 502 -16.20 12.62 -19.13
C ASN A 502 -17.59 13.29 -19.17
N GLU A 503 -17.67 14.41 -19.89
CA GLU A 503 -18.89 15.21 -20.04
C GLU A 503 -20.06 14.41 -20.63
N SER A 504 -19.78 13.40 -21.47
CA SER A 504 -20.83 12.55 -22.05
C SER A 504 -21.57 11.75 -20.98
N HIS A 505 -20.87 11.33 -19.92
CA HIS A 505 -21.49 10.63 -18.81
C HIS A 505 -22.34 11.53 -17.92
N VAL A 506 -21.99 12.81 -17.79
CA VAL A 506 -22.85 13.79 -17.09
C VAL A 506 -24.17 13.97 -17.82
N GLN A 507 -24.14 13.98 -19.15
CA GLN A 507 -25.38 14.04 -19.96
C GLN A 507 -26.21 12.76 -19.80
N ASP A 508 -25.58 11.59 -19.67
CA ASP A 508 -26.26 10.33 -19.41
C ASP A 508 -26.86 10.25 -17.99
N MET A 509 -26.41 11.05 -17.05
CA MET A 509 -26.97 11.11 -15.69
C MET A 509 -28.45 11.57 -15.70
N ASN A 510 -28.91 12.28 -16.72
CA ASN A 510 -30.33 12.58 -16.90
C ASN A 510 -31.20 11.31 -17.02
N ARG A 511 -30.61 10.16 -17.31
CA ARG A 511 -31.30 8.86 -17.38
C ARG A 511 -31.47 8.19 -16.02
N TYR A 512 -30.81 8.71 -14.98
CA TYR A 512 -30.90 8.15 -13.64
C TYR A 512 -31.87 8.96 -12.79
N GLU A 513 -33.06 8.43 -12.59
CA GLU A 513 -34.14 9.06 -11.81
C GLU A 513 -33.75 9.47 -10.38
N SER A 514 -32.66 8.88 -9.86
CA SER A 514 -32.18 9.13 -8.51
C SER A 514 -31.14 10.27 -8.38
N PHE A 515 -30.67 10.85 -9.50
CA PHE A 515 -29.72 11.95 -9.45
C PHE A 515 -30.41 13.28 -9.24
N ASN A 516 -30.29 13.83 -8.04
CA ASN A 516 -30.93 15.09 -7.67
C ASN A 516 -29.89 16.21 -7.54
N VAL A 517 -29.82 17.06 -8.60
CA VAL A 517 -28.86 18.18 -8.66
C VAL A 517 -29.15 19.25 -7.60
N ASP A 518 -30.42 19.44 -7.23
CA ASP A 518 -30.78 20.41 -6.18
C ASP A 518 -30.30 19.90 -4.81
N ALA A 519 -30.42 18.60 -4.54
CA ALA A 519 -29.85 18.00 -3.33
C ALA A 519 -28.32 18.13 -3.32
N ALA A 520 -27.66 17.92 -4.46
CA ALA A 520 -26.22 18.12 -4.60
C ALA A 520 -25.80 19.57 -4.33
N LEU A 521 -26.57 20.56 -4.81
CA LEU A 521 -26.33 21.97 -4.49
C LEU A 521 -26.32 22.21 -2.99
N GLN A 522 -27.30 21.70 -2.24
CA GLN A 522 -27.39 21.87 -0.80
C GLN A 522 -26.22 21.21 -0.06
N GLU A 523 -25.82 20.01 -0.45
CA GLU A 523 -24.66 19.34 0.13
C GLU A 523 -23.32 20.06 -0.21
N MET A 524 -23.20 20.64 -1.39
CA MET A 524 -22.01 21.41 -1.76
C MET A 524 -21.94 22.75 -1.02
N ILE A 525 -23.07 23.39 -0.75
CA ILE A 525 -23.14 24.57 0.13
C ILE A 525 -22.64 24.21 1.52
N LYS A 526 -23.09 23.10 2.07
CA LYS A 526 -22.63 22.58 3.37
C LYS A 526 -21.13 22.24 3.36
N PHE A 527 -20.65 21.59 2.30
CA PHE A 527 -19.24 21.29 2.14
C PHE A 527 -18.39 22.57 2.06
N ARG A 528 -18.83 23.59 1.33
CA ARG A 528 -18.17 24.90 1.32
C ARG A 528 -18.17 25.55 2.70
N GLY A 529 -19.25 25.44 3.45
CA GLY A 529 -19.32 25.87 4.84
C GLY A 529 -18.22 25.22 5.69
N GLN A 530 -18.01 23.92 5.57
CA GLN A 530 -16.94 23.21 6.27
C GLN A 530 -15.53 23.70 5.85
N MET A 531 -15.32 24.01 4.58
CA MET A 531 -14.06 24.61 4.12
C MET A 531 -13.84 25.99 4.76
N ASN A 532 -14.87 26.83 4.83
CA ASN A 532 -14.80 28.12 5.50
C ASN A 532 -14.54 27.99 7.01
N ASP A 533 -15.13 26.99 7.67
CA ASP A 533 -14.86 26.71 9.09
C ASP A 533 -13.39 26.36 9.34
N TRP A 534 -12.78 25.62 8.43
CA TRP A 534 -11.35 25.34 8.50
C TRP A 534 -10.48 26.59 8.26
N GLU A 535 -10.88 27.46 7.33
CA GLU A 535 -10.21 28.75 7.12
C GLU A 535 -10.35 29.66 8.35
N GLN A 536 -11.52 29.72 8.96
CA GLN A 536 -11.72 30.45 10.22
C GLN A 536 -10.87 29.86 11.35
N THR A 537 -10.76 28.53 11.40
CA THR A 537 -9.89 27.86 12.39
C THR A 537 -8.42 28.25 12.16
N ARG A 538 -7.97 28.33 10.90
CA ARG A 538 -6.62 28.81 10.54
C ARG A 538 -6.37 30.22 11.07
N ILE A 539 -7.30 31.16 10.85
CA ILE A 539 -7.19 32.53 11.37
C ILE A 539 -7.01 32.52 12.89
N ASN A 540 -7.85 31.77 13.60
CA ASN A 540 -7.85 31.71 15.06
C ASN A 540 -6.54 31.13 15.60
N VAL A 541 -6.00 30.08 14.98
CA VAL A 541 -4.71 29.47 15.35
C VAL A 541 -3.55 30.45 15.12
N LEU A 542 -3.56 31.19 14.01
CA LEU A 542 -2.51 32.15 13.68
C LEU A 542 -2.59 33.41 14.57
N GLY A 543 -3.81 33.92 14.83
CA GLY A 543 -4.01 35.07 15.72
C GLY A 543 -3.60 34.81 17.17
N GLY A 544 -3.62 33.55 17.64
CA GLY A 544 -3.11 33.15 18.93
C GLY A 544 -1.59 32.94 19.01
N ARG A 545 -0.88 32.97 17.86
CA ARG A 545 0.58 32.84 17.77
C ARG A 545 1.30 34.17 17.52
N ALA A 546 0.54 35.27 17.28
CA ALA A 546 1.08 36.64 17.17
C ALA A 546 1.10 37.30 18.55
#